data_75736341b161c9c9ec99ac910aa5d950
#
_entry.id   75736341b161c9c9ec99ac910aa5d950
#
_cell.length_a   1.000
_cell.length_b   1.000
_cell.length_c   1.000
_cell.angle_alpha   90.00
_cell.angle_beta   90.00
_cell.angle_gamma   90.00
#
_symmetry.space_group_name_H-M   'P 1'
#
loop_
_entity.id
_entity.type
_entity.pdbx_description
1 polymer ?
#
loop_
_entity_poly.entity_id
_entity_poly.type
_entity_poly.pdbx_seq_one_letter_code
_entity_poly.pdbx_strand_id
1 'polypeptide(L)'
;MSSAFYYLFAAIVFLIPTSLVAAELAAMFQDKQGGVFRWVGEAYGKKLGFLAIWVQWIESTIWYPTVLTFGAVSIAFIGMNDVHDMSLANNKYYTLVVVLIIYWLATFISLKGMSWVGKVAKIGGMVGTIIPAGLLIILGIIYLATGGHSNMDFNSSFFPDFTNFDNVV
;
A
#
# COMPACT_ATOMS: atom_id res chain seq x y z
N MET A 1 1.15 -10.02 19.94
CA MET A 1 0.11 -10.58 19.05
C MET A 1 -1.06 -9.66 18.75
N SER A 2 -1.29 -8.63 19.51
CA SER A 2 -2.36 -7.65 19.31
C SER A 2 -2.40 -7.01 17.91
N SER A 3 -1.24 -6.77 17.28
CA SER A 3 -1.15 -6.19 15.94
C SER A 3 -1.88 -7.02 14.88
N ALA A 4 -1.75 -8.34 14.92
CA ALA A 4 -2.40 -9.23 13.96
C ALA A 4 -3.93 -9.16 14.09
N PHE A 5 -4.46 -9.05 15.31
CA PHE A 5 -5.87 -8.85 15.55
C PHE A 5 -6.38 -7.55 14.93
N TYR A 6 -5.68 -6.43 15.14
CA TYR A 6 -6.09 -5.14 14.58
C TYR A 6 -6.06 -5.12 13.05
N TYR A 7 -5.04 -5.76 12.43
CA TYR A 7 -4.99 -5.88 10.97
C TYR A 7 -6.13 -6.74 10.42
N LEU A 8 -6.43 -7.84 11.08
CA LEU A 8 -7.53 -8.73 10.66
C LEU A 8 -8.90 -8.06 10.88
N PHE A 9 -9.07 -7.36 11.98
CA PHE A 9 -10.27 -6.58 12.26
C PHE A 9 -10.46 -5.46 11.21
N ALA A 10 -9.41 -4.70 10.91
CA ALA A 10 -9.45 -3.67 9.87
C ALA A 10 -9.73 -4.25 8.47
N ALA A 11 -9.18 -5.42 8.16
CA ALA A 11 -9.46 -6.10 6.89
C ALA A 11 -10.93 -6.50 6.76
N ILE A 12 -11.52 -7.09 7.80
CA ILE A 12 -12.91 -7.56 7.77
C ILE A 12 -13.90 -6.40 7.82
N VAL A 13 -13.68 -5.42 8.71
CA VAL A 13 -14.66 -4.35 8.96
C VAL A 13 -14.54 -3.20 7.97
N PHE A 14 -13.35 -2.94 7.47
CA PHE A 14 -13.09 -1.79 6.59
C PHE A 14 -12.71 -2.20 5.16
N LEU A 15 -11.66 -3.00 4.98
CA LEU A 15 -11.11 -3.29 3.64
C LEU A 15 -12.10 -4.06 2.77
N ILE A 16 -12.72 -5.13 3.29
CA ILE A 16 -13.65 -5.95 2.50
C ILE A 16 -14.90 -5.15 2.13
N PRO A 17 -15.63 -4.50 3.06
CA PRO A 17 -16.82 -3.74 2.70
C PRO A 17 -16.53 -2.59 1.73
N THR A 18 -15.46 -1.83 1.95
CA THR A 18 -15.11 -0.71 1.06
C THR A 18 -14.72 -1.16 -0.33
N SER A 19 -14.00 -2.28 -0.46
CA SER A 19 -13.64 -2.83 -1.77
C SER A 19 -14.85 -3.36 -2.54
N LEU A 20 -15.80 -4.01 -1.85
CA LEU A 20 -17.05 -4.47 -2.46
C LEU A 20 -17.92 -3.31 -2.94
N VAL A 21 -18.10 -2.28 -2.11
CA VAL A 21 -18.83 -1.06 -2.49
C VAL A 21 -18.16 -0.36 -3.67
N ALA A 22 -16.84 -0.25 -3.67
CA ALA A 22 -16.11 0.35 -4.78
C ALA A 22 -16.27 -0.45 -6.07
N ALA A 23 -16.26 -1.79 -5.99
CA ALA A 23 -16.47 -2.66 -7.14
C ALA A 23 -17.91 -2.53 -7.70
N GLU A 24 -18.90 -2.46 -6.83
CA GLU A 24 -20.30 -2.27 -7.22
C GLU A 24 -20.52 -0.90 -7.87
N LEU A 25 -20.00 0.17 -7.28
CA LEU A 25 -20.07 1.52 -7.87
C LEU A 25 -19.35 1.59 -9.21
N ALA A 26 -18.20 0.93 -9.36
CA ALA A 26 -17.49 0.84 -10.63
C ALA A 26 -18.31 0.09 -11.70
N ALA A 27 -19.00 -0.97 -11.30
CA ALA A 27 -19.89 -1.72 -12.19
C ALA A 27 -21.14 -0.92 -12.61
N MET A 28 -21.73 -0.15 -11.69
CA MET A 28 -22.91 0.70 -11.98
C MET A 28 -22.61 1.84 -12.96
N PHE A 29 -21.39 2.35 -12.97
CA PHE A 29 -21.01 3.51 -13.78
C PHE A 29 -19.99 3.20 -14.88
N GLN A 30 -20.00 1.98 -15.41
CA GLN A 30 -19.06 1.52 -16.45
C GLN A 30 -19.05 2.41 -17.70
N ASP A 31 -20.20 2.93 -18.11
CA ASP A 31 -20.36 3.73 -19.32
C ASP A 31 -19.95 5.20 -19.12
N LYS A 32 -19.64 5.62 -17.90
CA LYS A 32 -19.39 7.02 -17.56
C LYS A 32 -18.06 7.16 -16.85
N GLN A 33 -17.15 7.92 -17.45
CA GLN A 33 -15.90 8.30 -16.83
C GLN A 33 -16.13 9.27 -15.66
N GLY A 34 -15.26 9.23 -14.63
CA GLY A 34 -15.31 10.22 -13.54
C GLY A 34 -15.05 9.66 -12.14
N GLY A 35 -15.02 8.33 -11.95
CA GLY A 35 -14.67 7.71 -10.68
C GLY A 35 -15.41 8.31 -9.47
N VAL A 36 -14.66 8.66 -8.43
CA VAL A 36 -15.19 9.20 -7.17
C VAL A 36 -16.05 10.46 -7.38
N PHE A 37 -15.67 11.33 -8.33
CA PHE A 37 -16.47 12.51 -8.68
C PHE A 37 -17.89 12.12 -9.07
N ARG A 38 -18.02 11.07 -9.89
CA ARG A 38 -19.31 10.60 -10.39
C ARG A 38 -20.11 9.95 -9.27
N TRP A 39 -19.49 9.09 -8.49
CA TRP A 39 -20.15 8.38 -7.40
C TRP A 39 -20.73 9.34 -6.37
N VAL A 40 -19.93 10.29 -5.89
CA VAL A 40 -20.38 11.30 -4.92
C VAL A 40 -21.33 12.31 -5.57
N GLY A 41 -21.08 12.68 -6.82
CA GLY A 41 -21.89 13.66 -7.54
C GLY A 41 -23.32 13.18 -7.84
N GLU A 42 -23.51 11.90 -8.13
CA GLU A 42 -24.84 11.31 -8.32
C GLU A 42 -25.61 11.16 -7.00
N ALA A 43 -24.89 10.84 -5.91
CA ALA A 43 -25.50 10.65 -4.59
C ALA A 43 -25.83 11.97 -3.88
N TYR A 44 -24.93 12.96 -3.94
CA TYR A 44 -24.98 14.18 -3.12
C TYR A 44 -24.93 15.49 -3.93
N GLY A 45 -24.87 15.38 -5.24
CA GLY A 45 -24.82 16.54 -6.14
C GLY A 45 -23.40 16.97 -6.50
N LYS A 46 -23.32 17.73 -7.62
CA LYS A 46 -22.05 18.12 -8.27
C LYS A 46 -21.07 18.88 -7.36
N LYS A 47 -21.57 19.69 -6.42
CA LYS A 47 -20.73 20.46 -5.49
C LYS A 47 -19.92 19.55 -4.56
N LEU A 48 -20.58 18.55 -3.98
CA LEU A 48 -19.92 17.57 -3.11
C LEU A 48 -19.04 16.59 -3.91
N GLY A 49 -19.44 16.24 -5.13
CA GLY A 49 -18.57 15.50 -6.05
C GLY A 49 -17.27 16.23 -6.33
N PHE A 50 -17.32 17.55 -6.60
CA PHE A 50 -16.12 18.37 -6.79
C PHE A 50 -15.25 18.43 -5.51
N LEU A 51 -15.87 18.63 -4.35
CA LEU A 51 -15.16 18.64 -3.08
C LEU A 51 -14.43 17.32 -2.82
N ALA A 52 -15.05 16.18 -3.12
CA ALA A 52 -14.44 14.85 -2.96
C ALA A 52 -13.17 14.70 -3.81
N ILE A 53 -13.21 15.14 -5.08
CA ILE A 53 -12.01 15.12 -5.95
C ILE A 53 -10.94 16.08 -5.45
N TRP A 54 -11.34 17.23 -4.94
CA TRP A 54 -10.37 18.21 -4.42
C TRP A 54 -9.64 17.67 -3.19
N VAL A 55 -10.37 17.04 -2.26
CA VAL A 55 -9.77 16.36 -1.10
C VAL A 55 -8.88 15.21 -1.53
N GLN A 56 -9.30 14.40 -2.50
CA GLN A 56 -8.49 13.32 -3.06
C GLN A 56 -7.21 13.84 -3.73
N TRP A 57 -7.27 15.00 -4.38
CA TRP A 57 -6.08 15.63 -4.95
C TRP A 57 -5.08 16.06 -3.85
N ILE A 58 -5.56 16.67 -2.77
CA ILE A 58 -4.72 17.05 -1.62
C ILE A 58 -4.06 15.81 -1.01
N GLU A 59 -4.84 14.77 -0.77
CA GLU A 59 -4.36 13.49 -0.24
C GLU A 59 -3.26 12.92 -1.13
N SER A 60 -3.49 12.85 -2.44
CA SER A 60 -2.52 12.34 -3.40
C SER A 60 -1.23 13.15 -3.42
N THR A 61 -1.30 14.47 -3.24
CA THR A 61 -0.13 15.36 -3.22
C THR A 61 0.80 15.06 -2.05
N ILE A 62 0.26 14.57 -0.93
CA ILE A 62 1.03 14.16 0.26
C ILE A 62 1.51 12.71 0.12
N TRP A 63 0.63 11.82 -0.35
CA TRP A 63 0.87 10.39 -0.43
C TRP A 63 1.96 10.02 -1.44
N TYR A 64 1.92 10.56 -2.66
CA TYR A 64 2.88 10.20 -3.70
C TYR A 64 4.34 10.46 -3.33
N PRO A 65 4.73 11.65 -2.82
CA PRO A 65 6.11 11.87 -2.39
C PRO A 65 6.56 10.90 -1.30
N THR A 66 5.67 10.57 -0.36
CA THR A 66 5.97 9.63 0.73
C THR A 66 6.28 8.23 0.19
N VAL A 67 5.42 7.70 -0.68
CA VAL A 67 5.61 6.37 -1.28
C VAL A 67 6.85 6.32 -2.18
N LEU A 68 7.08 7.37 -2.98
CA LEU A 68 8.26 7.44 -3.85
C LEU A 68 9.56 7.55 -3.05
N THR A 69 9.55 8.27 -1.94
CA THR A 69 10.69 8.36 -1.02
C THR A 69 10.97 6.99 -0.39
N PHE A 70 9.94 6.30 0.07
CA PHE A 70 10.09 4.94 0.59
C PHE A 70 10.68 4.00 -0.46
N GLY A 71 10.20 4.07 -1.70
CA GLY A 71 10.76 3.32 -2.83
C GLY A 71 12.23 3.63 -3.10
N ALA A 72 12.61 4.92 -3.09
CA ALA A 72 13.99 5.34 -3.29
C ALA A 72 14.93 4.82 -2.19
N VAL A 73 14.50 4.90 -0.93
CA VAL A 73 15.23 4.34 0.21
C VAL A 73 15.36 2.82 0.09
N SER A 74 14.29 2.13 -0.28
CA SER A 74 14.33 0.66 -0.48
C SER A 74 15.31 0.24 -1.58
N ILE A 75 15.40 1.00 -2.67
CA ILE A 75 16.38 0.75 -3.75
C ILE A 75 17.82 0.94 -3.24
N ALA A 76 18.06 1.90 -2.33
CA ALA A 76 19.39 2.11 -1.76
C ALA A 76 19.90 0.86 -1.05
N PHE A 77 19.05 0.10 -0.38
CA PHE A 77 19.43 -1.12 0.32
C PHE A 77 19.76 -2.31 -0.60
N ILE A 78 19.29 -2.31 -1.85
CA ILE A 78 19.56 -3.42 -2.80
C ILE A 78 21.04 -3.48 -3.21
N GLY A 79 21.73 -2.33 -3.25
CA GLY A 79 23.13 -2.21 -3.68
C GLY A 79 24.15 -2.20 -2.55
N MET A 80 23.74 -2.35 -1.30
CA MET A 80 24.64 -2.25 -0.15
C MET A 80 25.40 -3.55 0.10
N ASN A 81 26.74 -3.45 0.16
CA ASN A 81 27.59 -4.55 0.59
C ASN A 81 27.56 -4.75 2.12
N ASP A 82 27.19 -3.71 2.87
CA ASP A 82 27.05 -3.74 4.31
C ASP A 82 25.66 -3.19 4.71
N VAL A 83 24.86 -4.02 5.38
CA VAL A 83 23.49 -3.70 5.80
C VAL A 83 23.45 -2.54 6.81
N HIS A 84 24.58 -2.21 7.44
CA HIS A 84 24.70 -1.13 8.41
C HIS A 84 25.07 0.23 7.78
N ASP A 85 25.46 0.25 6.51
CA ASP A 85 25.79 1.50 5.82
C ASP A 85 24.53 2.19 5.27
N MET A 86 23.94 3.07 6.07
CA MET A 86 22.79 3.88 5.68
C MET A 86 23.16 5.20 4.97
N SER A 87 24.42 5.39 4.61
CA SER A 87 24.92 6.65 4.05
C SER A 87 24.17 7.06 2.78
N LEU A 88 23.91 6.09 1.89
CA LEU A 88 23.18 6.31 0.64
C LEU A 88 21.70 6.57 0.87
N ALA A 89 21.07 5.78 1.76
CA ALA A 89 19.65 5.94 2.09
C ALA A 89 19.34 7.30 2.75
N ASN A 90 20.29 7.82 3.56
CA ASN A 90 20.18 9.11 4.22
C ASN A 90 20.60 10.30 3.32
N ASN A 91 21.12 10.03 2.13
CA ASN A 91 21.56 11.09 1.21
C ASN A 91 20.34 11.72 0.50
N LYS A 92 20.00 12.95 0.88
CA LYS A 92 18.89 13.70 0.29
C LYS A 92 18.98 13.90 -1.23
N TYR A 93 20.18 14.04 -1.77
CA TYR A 93 20.39 14.22 -3.22
C TYR A 93 20.14 12.93 -3.97
N TYR A 94 20.61 11.79 -3.45
CA TYR A 94 20.29 10.47 -3.99
C TYR A 94 18.77 10.25 -4.03
N THR A 95 18.10 10.44 -2.89
CA THR A 95 16.64 10.27 -2.78
C THR A 95 15.90 11.17 -3.75
N LEU A 96 16.27 12.43 -3.86
CA LEU A 96 15.65 13.38 -4.78
C LEU A 96 15.79 12.92 -6.24
N VAL A 97 17.00 12.53 -6.67
CA VAL A 97 17.25 12.08 -8.05
C VAL A 97 16.46 10.83 -8.38
N VAL A 98 16.47 9.84 -7.48
CA VAL A 98 15.72 8.58 -7.69
C VAL A 98 14.21 8.84 -7.73
N VAL A 99 13.67 9.65 -6.83
CA VAL A 99 12.26 10.04 -6.84
C VAL A 99 11.87 10.71 -8.15
N LEU A 100 12.69 11.66 -8.65
CA LEU A 100 12.43 12.32 -9.93
C LEU A 100 12.44 11.34 -11.10
N ILE A 101 13.40 10.41 -11.14
CA ILE A 101 13.47 9.38 -12.19
C ILE A 101 12.21 8.52 -12.16
N ILE A 102 11.81 8.00 -11.00
CA ILE A 102 10.62 7.14 -10.88
C ILE A 102 9.36 7.94 -11.27
N TYR A 103 9.23 9.17 -10.82
CA TYR A 103 8.10 10.03 -11.14
C TYR A 103 7.97 10.27 -12.66
N TRP A 104 9.08 10.62 -13.33
CA TRP A 104 9.06 10.81 -14.78
C TRP A 104 8.78 9.53 -15.55
N LEU A 105 9.36 8.40 -15.14
CA LEU A 105 9.06 7.10 -15.72
C LEU A 105 7.56 6.75 -15.60
N ALA A 106 6.98 6.93 -14.41
CA ALA A 106 5.55 6.72 -14.21
C ALA A 106 4.70 7.66 -15.09
N THR A 107 5.10 8.91 -15.22
CA THR A 107 4.43 9.89 -16.08
C THR A 107 4.49 9.46 -17.56
N PHE A 108 5.65 9.05 -18.06
CA PHE A 108 5.78 8.57 -19.44
C PHE A 108 4.94 7.30 -19.71
N ILE A 109 4.87 6.39 -18.74
CA ILE A 109 4.01 5.20 -18.83
C ILE A 109 2.53 5.62 -18.88
N SER A 110 2.14 6.58 -18.06
CA SER A 110 0.77 7.11 -18.03
C SER A 110 0.38 7.76 -19.35
N LEU A 111 1.29 8.46 -20.02
CA LEU A 111 1.04 9.06 -21.34
C LEU A 111 0.74 8.01 -22.45
N LYS A 112 1.19 6.76 -22.28
CA LYS A 112 0.87 5.65 -23.19
C LYS A 112 -0.56 5.12 -23.02
N GLY A 113 -1.29 5.62 -22.04
CA GLY A 113 -2.68 5.31 -21.78
C GLY A 113 -2.91 4.21 -20.75
N MET A 114 -4.17 4.08 -20.35
CA MET A 114 -4.61 3.24 -19.23
C MET A 114 -4.25 1.75 -19.40
N SER A 115 -4.21 1.25 -20.62
CA SER A 115 -3.82 -0.14 -20.91
C SER A 115 -2.38 -0.45 -20.48
N TRP A 116 -1.46 0.48 -20.69
CA TRP A 116 -0.07 0.34 -20.27
C TRP A 116 0.09 0.47 -18.76
N VAL A 117 -0.61 1.43 -18.15
CA VAL A 117 -0.65 1.58 -16.68
C VAL A 117 -1.16 0.28 -16.03
N GLY A 118 -2.24 -0.31 -16.55
CA GLY A 118 -2.76 -1.57 -16.04
C GLY A 118 -1.79 -2.75 -16.18
N LYS A 119 -1.05 -2.85 -17.28
CA LYS A 119 -0.02 -3.89 -17.46
C LYS A 119 1.11 -3.75 -16.45
N VAL A 120 1.64 -2.53 -16.28
CA VAL A 120 2.72 -2.24 -15.33
C VAL A 120 2.26 -2.48 -13.90
N ALA A 121 1.06 -2.03 -13.53
CA ALA A 121 0.48 -2.26 -12.21
C ALA A 121 0.27 -3.76 -11.93
N LYS A 122 -0.21 -4.54 -12.91
CA LYS A 122 -0.36 -5.99 -12.78
C LYS A 122 0.98 -6.70 -12.56
N ILE A 123 2.00 -6.37 -13.37
CA ILE A 123 3.34 -6.97 -13.24
C ILE A 123 3.97 -6.55 -11.91
N GLY A 124 3.93 -5.26 -11.58
CA GLY A 124 4.46 -4.72 -10.34
C GLY A 124 3.81 -5.31 -9.10
N GLY A 125 2.48 -5.45 -9.10
CA GLY A 125 1.74 -6.09 -8.01
C GLY A 125 2.08 -7.58 -7.86
N MET A 126 2.21 -8.31 -8.99
CA MET A 126 2.55 -9.72 -8.97
C MET A 126 3.99 -9.95 -8.47
N VAL A 127 4.96 -9.26 -9.07
CA VAL A 127 6.39 -9.44 -8.76
C VAL A 127 6.76 -8.77 -7.43
N GLY A 128 6.20 -7.59 -7.12
CA GLY A 128 6.56 -6.81 -5.94
C GLY A 128 5.78 -7.17 -4.68
N THR A 129 4.61 -7.81 -4.80
CA THR A 129 3.77 -8.10 -3.63
C THR A 129 3.46 -9.59 -3.51
N ILE A 130 2.89 -10.22 -4.55
CA ILE A 130 2.38 -11.59 -4.44
C ILE A 130 3.53 -12.59 -4.32
N ILE A 131 4.55 -12.49 -5.17
CA ILE A 131 5.69 -13.42 -5.16
C ILE A 131 6.50 -13.30 -3.85
N PRO A 132 6.92 -12.10 -3.39
CA PRO A 132 7.66 -11.99 -2.13
C PRO A 132 6.83 -12.41 -0.91
N ALA A 133 5.53 -12.07 -0.86
CA ALA A 133 4.66 -12.50 0.22
C ALA A 133 4.52 -14.03 0.28
N GLY A 134 4.31 -14.67 -0.88
CA GLY A 134 4.26 -16.14 -0.99
C GLY A 134 5.57 -16.79 -0.57
N LEU A 135 6.70 -16.23 -0.98
CA LEU A 135 8.03 -16.73 -0.60
C LEU A 135 8.26 -16.62 0.91
N LEU A 136 7.89 -15.49 1.53
CA LEU A 136 8.02 -15.33 2.99
C LEU A 136 7.14 -16.32 3.75
N ILE A 137 5.92 -16.58 3.29
CA ILE A 137 5.03 -17.58 3.90
C ILE A 137 5.64 -18.98 3.80
N ILE A 138 6.13 -19.37 2.63
CA ILE A 138 6.78 -20.67 2.41
C ILE A 138 8.02 -20.82 3.29
N LEU A 139 8.90 -19.82 3.34
CA LEU A 139 10.09 -19.82 4.20
C LEU A 139 9.70 -19.90 5.68
N GLY A 140 8.65 -19.20 6.11
CA GLY A 140 8.13 -19.27 7.47
C GLY A 140 7.64 -20.68 7.83
N ILE A 141 6.92 -21.33 6.93
CA ILE A 141 6.45 -22.73 7.13
C ILE A 141 7.64 -23.68 7.21
N ILE A 142 8.62 -23.57 6.29
CA ILE A 142 9.83 -24.39 6.30
C ILE A 142 10.61 -24.20 7.61
N TYR A 143 10.79 -22.96 8.05
CA TYR A 143 11.49 -22.63 9.29
C TYR A 143 10.83 -23.31 10.50
N LEU A 144 9.51 -23.25 10.61
CA LEU A 144 8.75 -23.92 11.68
C LEU A 144 8.84 -25.45 11.58
N ALA A 145 8.78 -26.00 10.36
CA ALA A 145 8.87 -27.45 10.15
C ALA A 145 10.25 -28.03 10.45
N THR A 146 11.32 -27.22 10.31
CA THR A 146 12.71 -27.61 10.63
C THR A 146 13.08 -27.42 12.09
N GLY A 147 12.10 -27.15 12.97
CA GLY A 147 12.33 -27.01 14.41
C GLY A 147 12.81 -25.61 14.84
N GLY A 148 12.64 -24.62 14.01
CA GLY A 148 12.87 -23.22 14.38
C GLY A 148 11.95 -22.80 15.53
N HIS A 149 12.53 -22.19 16.57
CA HIS A 149 11.73 -21.65 17.67
C HIS A 149 11.03 -20.38 17.21
N SER A 150 9.69 -20.42 17.23
CA SER A 150 8.90 -19.20 17.05
C SER A 150 8.98 -18.37 18.34
N ASN A 151 9.47 -17.14 18.25
CA ASN A 151 9.35 -16.16 19.33
C ASN A 151 7.90 -15.64 19.47
N MET A 152 6.98 -16.16 18.67
CA MET A 152 5.57 -15.89 18.85
C MET A 152 5.07 -16.74 20.02
N ASP A 153 4.79 -16.07 21.11
CA ASP A 153 4.13 -16.66 22.27
C ASP A 153 2.65 -16.87 21.91
N PHE A 154 2.32 -18.06 21.41
CA PHE A 154 0.94 -18.43 21.07
C PHE A 154 0.02 -18.48 22.30
N ASN A 155 0.62 -18.47 23.50
CA ASN A 155 -0.10 -18.39 24.79
C ASN A 155 -0.46 -16.95 25.17
N SER A 156 0.15 -15.93 24.55
CA SER A 156 -0.28 -14.54 24.72
C SER A 156 -1.63 -14.37 24.02
N SER A 157 -2.61 -13.84 24.73
CA SER A 157 -3.97 -13.61 24.23
C SER A 157 -3.95 -12.99 22.84
N PHE A 158 -4.59 -13.63 21.87
CA PHE A 158 -4.79 -13.08 20.53
C PHE A 158 -5.60 -11.77 20.58
N PHE A 159 -6.48 -11.68 21.58
CA PHE A 159 -7.27 -10.50 21.84
C PHE A 159 -6.46 -9.47 22.61
N PRO A 160 -6.51 -8.17 22.22
CA PRO A 160 -5.90 -7.10 22.97
C PRO A 160 -6.53 -7.00 24.36
N ASP A 161 -5.69 -6.75 25.36
CA ASP A 161 -6.15 -6.50 26.71
C ASP A 161 -6.65 -5.06 26.81
N PHE A 162 -7.96 -4.88 26.74
CA PHE A 162 -8.62 -3.58 26.81
C PHE A 162 -8.63 -2.97 28.22
N THR A 163 -8.11 -3.66 29.23
CA THR A 163 -8.06 -3.16 30.61
C THR A 163 -6.87 -2.25 30.86
N ASN A 164 -5.82 -2.32 30.04
CA ASN A 164 -4.63 -1.48 30.11
C ASN A 164 -4.44 -0.69 28.81
N PHE A 165 -4.87 0.57 28.80
CA PHE A 165 -4.73 1.47 27.63
C PHE A 165 -3.28 1.74 27.24
N ASP A 166 -2.32 1.61 28.15
CA ASP A 166 -0.89 1.80 27.88
C ASP A 166 -0.28 0.74 26.95
N ASN A 167 -0.96 -0.37 26.72
CA ASN A 167 -0.55 -1.45 25.82
C ASN A 167 -1.16 -1.35 24.42
N VAL A 168 -1.96 -0.34 24.13
CA VAL A 168 -2.70 -0.17 22.88
C VAL A 168 -2.07 0.88 21.96
N VAL A 169 -1.06 1.62 22.43
CA VAL A 169 -0.33 2.67 21.68
C VAL A 169 1.00 2.14 21.16
#